data_c2f3de307bc2e397624194fa81df4b96
#
_entry.id   c2f3de307bc2e397624194fa81df4b96
#
_cell.length_a   1.000
_cell.length_b   1.000
_cell.length_c   1.000
_cell.angle_alpha   90.00
_cell.angle_beta   90.00
_cell.angle_gamma   90.00
#
_symmetry.space_group_name_H-M   'P 1'
#
loop_
_entity.id
_entity.type
_entity.pdbx_description
1 polymer ?
#
loop_
_entity_poly.entity_id
_entity_poly.type
_entity_poly.pdbx_seq_one_letter_code
_entity_poly.pdbx_strand_id
1 'polypeptide(L)'
;EIWNGDEEKERLKVEYFGVGDLEVSFNDKYLGYSLDTKGSEYYTIYIRDINTKKLITDKIEETSGGITFSLDDQYIFYSKLDENHRPRKIYRHKLGTRVSEDQLIFEEKSEAFTVGISLSSDDKYFFINSSDHNTSEQYYFNVSEKKPLPKLIQKRQKGVLYSINSWDN
;
A
#
# COMPACT_ATOMS: atom_id res chain seq x y z
N GLU A 1 -12.57 -1.95 21.03
CA GLU A 1 -12.53 -2.65 19.72
C GLU A 1 -12.75 -1.64 18.60
N ILE A 2 -11.80 -1.54 17.69
CA ILE A 2 -11.84 -0.58 16.57
C ILE A 2 -12.35 -1.24 15.27
N TRP A 3 -12.25 -2.58 15.18
CA TRP A 3 -12.68 -3.35 14.02
C TRP A 3 -13.00 -4.80 14.43
N ASN A 4 -13.98 -5.40 13.77
CA ASN A 4 -14.42 -6.78 14.00
C ASN A 4 -14.64 -7.46 12.65
N GLY A 5 -13.88 -8.53 12.39
CA GLY A 5 -13.93 -9.25 11.11
C GLY A 5 -15.26 -9.96 10.86
N ASP A 6 -15.88 -10.51 11.91
CA ASP A 6 -17.16 -11.21 11.79
C ASP A 6 -18.29 -10.24 11.41
N GLU A 7 -18.34 -9.06 12.08
CA GLU A 7 -19.29 -8.00 11.74
C GLU A 7 -19.08 -7.51 10.30
N GLU A 8 -17.83 -7.41 9.88
CA GLU A 8 -17.49 -6.94 8.54
C GLU A 8 -17.88 -7.98 7.47
N LYS A 9 -17.67 -9.26 7.75
CA LYS A 9 -18.10 -10.37 6.91
C LYS A 9 -19.64 -10.38 6.76
N GLU A 10 -20.36 -10.21 7.87
CA GLU A 10 -21.83 -10.11 7.87
C GLU A 10 -22.32 -8.90 7.07
N ARG A 11 -21.68 -7.74 7.26
CA ARG A 11 -22.00 -6.50 6.50
C ARG A 11 -21.87 -6.69 5.00
N LEU A 12 -20.81 -7.40 4.57
CA LEU A 12 -20.51 -7.65 3.16
C LEU A 12 -21.33 -8.79 2.57
N LYS A 13 -21.90 -9.67 3.41
CA LYS A 13 -22.68 -10.87 3.02
C LYS A 13 -21.91 -11.77 2.05
N VAL A 14 -20.66 -12.07 2.37
CA VAL A 14 -19.75 -12.86 1.53
C VAL A 14 -19.49 -14.23 2.13
N GLU A 15 -19.30 -15.24 1.26
CA GLU A 15 -18.93 -16.60 1.70
C GLU A 15 -17.45 -16.68 2.08
N TYR A 16 -16.59 -16.17 1.20
CA TYR A 16 -15.14 -16.08 1.45
C TYR A 16 -14.78 -14.75 2.09
N PHE A 17 -13.86 -14.77 3.06
CA PHE A 17 -13.41 -13.58 3.76
C PHE A 17 -11.94 -13.73 4.15
N GLY A 18 -11.05 -13.09 3.41
CA GLY A 18 -9.62 -13.02 3.67
C GLY A 18 -9.22 -11.59 4.01
N VAL A 19 -8.49 -11.42 5.12
CA VAL A 19 -7.90 -10.14 5.52
C VAL A 19 -6.48 -10.08 4.97
N GLY A 20 -6.17 -9.04 4.20
CA GLY A 20 -4.83 -8.81 3.67
C GLY A 20 -3.98 -7.97 4.61
N ASP A 21 -4.49 -6.82 5.02
CA ASP A 21 -3.76 -5.87 5.87
C ASP A 21 -4.70 -5.12 6.81
N LEU A 22 -4.14 -4.62 7.90
CA LEU A 22 -4.79 -3.77 8.91
C LEU A 22 -3.78 -2.74 9.39
N GLU A 23 -3.95 -1.49 8.99
CA GLU A 23 -3.01 -0.39 9.28
C GLU A 23 -3.74 0.77 9.95
N VAL A 24 -3.23 1.24 11.08
CA VAL A 24 -3.74 2.43 11.77
C VAL A 24 -2.94 3.64 11.34
N SER A 25 -3.61 4.73 11.04
CA SER A 25 -2.97 5.99 10.66
C SER A 25 -2.19 6.62 11.83
N PHE A 26 -1.21 7.46 11.55
CA PHE A 26 -0.27 8.00 12.54
C PHE A 26 -0.92 8.82 13.66
N ASN A 27 -2.06 9.45 13.41
CA ASN A 27 -2.81 10.21 14.43
C ASN A 27 -3.97 9.41 15.06
N ASP A 28 -3.99 8.08 14.89
CA ASP A 28 -5.01 7.15 15.39
C ASP A 28 -6.46 7.49 14.91
N LYS A 29 -6.57 8.22 13.81
CA LYS A 29 -7.87 8.66 13.31
C LYS A 29 -8.52 7.65 12.35
N TYR A 30 -7.72 7.02 11.53
CA TYR A 30 -8.18 6.11 10.49
C TYR A 30 -7.63 4.71 10.67
N LEU A 31 -8.46 3.74 10.33
CA LEU A 31 -8.05 2.36 10.09
C LEU A 31 -8.19 2.06 8.61
N GLY A 32 -7.08 1.75 7.95
CA GLY A 32 -7.05 1.12 6.64
C GLY A 32 -7.09 -0.39 6.79
N TYR A 33 -7.91 -1.06 6.01
CA TYR A 33 -7.91 -2.53 5.95
C TYR A 33 -8.23 -3.00 4.55
N SER A 34 -7.71 -4.16 4.21
CA SER A 34 -7.93 -4.75 2.89
C SER A 34 -8.53 -6.15 3.00
N LEU A 35 -9.46 -6.45 2.10
CA LEU A 35 -10.22 -7.69 2.09
C LEU A 35 -10.21 -8.32 0.70
N ASP A 36 -9.96 -9.64 0.64
CA ASP A 36 -10.38 -10.49 -0.46
C ASP A 36 -11.69 -11.17 -0.06
N THR A 37 -12.73 -10.95 -0.86
CA THR A 37 -14.07 -11.50 -0.61
C THR A 37 -14.46 -12.60 -1.59
N LYS A 38 -13.50 -13.05 -2.43
CA LYS A 38 -13.72 -14.02 -3.49
C LYS A 38 -12.74 -15.20 -3.48
N GLY A 39 -11.65 -15.10 -2.68
CA GLY A 39 -10.54 -16.07 -2.73
C GLY A 39 -9.69 -15.91 -3.99
N SER A 40 -9.63 -14.70 -4.51
CA SER A 40 -8.94 -14.37 -5.77
C SER A 40 -7.60 -13.69 -5.59
N GLU A 41 -7.23 -13.38 -4.33
CA GLU A 41 -6.04 -12.59 -3.98
C GLU A 41 -6.04 -11.16 -4.58
N TYR A 42 -7.16 -10.72 -5.15
CA TYR A 42 -7.43 -9.32 -5.43
C TYR A 42 -8.09 -8.69 -4.20
N TYR A 43 -7.35 -7.83 -3.54
CA TYR A 43 -7.83 -7.16 -2.34
C TYR A 43 -8.51 -5.84 -2.67
N THR A 44 -9.52 -5.54 -1.88
CA THR A 44 -10.16 -4.23 -1.86
C THR A 44 -9.79 -3.52 -0.57
N ILE A 45 -9.23 -2.32 -0.68
CA ILE A 45 -8.91 -1.46 0.48
C ILE A 45 -10.13 -0.65 0.87
N TYR A 46 -10.37 -0.58 2.17
CA TYR A 46 -11.38 0.24 2.84
C TYR A 46 -10.70 1.10 3.89
N ILE A 47 -11.22 2.31 4.08
CA ILE A 47 -10.76 3.22 5.14
C ILE A 47 -11.94 3.54 6.04
N ARG A 48 -11.73 3.42 7.35
CA ARG A 48 -12.72 3.68 8.40
C ARG A 48 -12.22 4.76 9.33
N ASP A 49 -13.05 5.72 9.67
CA ASP A 49 -12.79 6.63 10.78
C ASP A 49 -13.01 5.87 12.11
N ILE A 50 -11.98 5.82 12.94
CA ILE A 50 -11.96 5.02 14.18
C ILE A 50 -12.96 5.54 15.20
N ASN A 51 -13.12 6.87 15.30
CA ASN A 51 -14.00 7.49 16.31
C ASN A 51 -15.47 7.34 15.95
N THR A 52 -15.82 7.58 14.69
CA THR A 52 -17.21 7.50 14.23
C THR A 52 -17.60 6.10 13.77
N LYS A 53 -16.65 5.20 13.59
CA LYS A 53 -16.81 3.85 13.03
C LYS A 53 -17.40 3.84 11.62
N LYS A 54 -17.43 4.96 10.93
CA LYS A 54 -17.96 5.08 9.57
C LYS A 54 -16.88 4.82 8.55
N LEU A 55 -17.23 4.11 7.47
CA LEU A 55 -16.39 4.06 6.29
C LEU A 55 -16.36 5.45 5.65
N ILE A 56 -15.17 5.89 5.27
CA ILE A 56 -15.05 6.96 4.29
C ILE A 56 -15.28 6.34 2.89
N THR A 57 -15.60 7.16 1.93
CA THR A 57 -16.15 6.68 0.64
C THR A 57 -15.16 5.92 -0.24
N ASP A 58 -13.93 5.85 0.19
CA ASP A 58 -12.84 5.31 -0.61
C ASP A 58 -12.88 3.79 -0.58
N LYS A 59 -13.03 3.22 -1.77
CA LYS A 59 -12.99 1.78 -2.02
C LYS A 59 -12.03 1.56 -3.18
N ILE A 60 -10.85 1.01 -2.88
CA ILE A 60 -9.80 0.82 -3.88
C ILE A 60 -9.69 -0.67 -4.19
N GLU A 61 -10.07 -1.04 -5.39
CA GLU A 61 -10.13 -2.43 -5.85
C GLU A 61 -8.86 -2.84 -6.60
N GLU A 62 -8.68 -4.15 -6.77
CA GLU A 62 -7.59 -4.78 -7.54
C GLU A 62 -6.20 -4.45 -6.98
N THR A 63 -6.10 -4.40 -5.65
CA THR A 63 -4.82 -4.14 -4.96
C THR A 63 -4.14 -5.44 -4.50
N SER A 64 -2.86 -5.36 -4.17
CA SER A 64 -2.13 -6.46 -3.51
C SER A 64 -2.45 -6.61 -2.02
N GLY A 65 -3.26 -5.72 -1.47
CA GLY A 65 -3.68 -5.73 -0.08
C GLY A 65 -2.89 -4.81 0.85
N GLY A 66 -1.61 -4.55 0.61
CA GLY A 66 -0.79 -3.71 1.47
C GLY A 66 -1.20 -2.23 1.47
N ILE A 67 -1.17 -1.60 2.64
CA ILE A 67 -1.54 -0.21 2.88
C ILE A 67 -0.39 0.47 3.63
N THR A 68 -0.03 1.69 3.22
CA THR A 68 0.94 2.52 3.95
C THR A 68 0.41 3.94 4.02
N PHE A 69 0.14 4.44 5.23
CA PHE A 69 -0.29 5.83 5.42
C PHE A 69 0.86 6.83 5.24
N SER A 70 0.55 8.03 4.75
CA SER A 70 1.43 9.18 4.90
C SER A 70 1.42 9.68 6.34
N LEU A 71 2.52 10.31 6.81
CA LEU A 71 2.63 10.79 8.20
C LEU A 71 1.60 11.87 8.58
N ASP A 72 1.07 12.59 7.59
CA ASP A 72 0.03 13.60 7.78
C ASP A 72 -1.39 13.03 7.68
N ASP A 73 -1.50 11.71 7.50
CA ASP A 73 -2.76 10.95 7.35
C ASP A 73 -3.68 11.47 6.24
N GLN A 74 -3.13 12.21 5.26
CA GLN A 74 -3.91 12.69 4.12
C GLN A 74 -3.93 11.71 2.96
N TYR A 75 -2.98 10.79 2.92
CA TYR A 75 -2.80 9.86 1.81
C TYR A 75 -2.55 8.44 2.31
N ILE A 76 -2.87 7.49 1.45
CA ILE A 76 -2.33 6.13 1.52
C ILE A 76 -1.56 5.81 0.24
N PHE A 77 -0.57 4.95 0.37
CA PHE A 77 0.13 4.32 -0.74
C PHE A 77 -0.28 2.86 -0.82
N TYR A 78 -0.43 2.36 -2.03
CA TYR A 78 -0.81 0.98 -2.29
C TYR A 78 -0.26 0.48 -3.62
N SER A 79 -0.17 -0.84 -3.77
CA SER A 79 0.19 -1.47 -5.04
C SER A 79 -1.06 -1.97 -5.77
N LYS A 80 -1.17 -1.67 -7.06
CA LYS A 80 -2.22 -2.20 -7.91
C LYS A 80 -1.72 -3.42 -8.68
N LEU A 81 -2.53 -4.48 -8.70
CA LEU A 81 -2.27 -5.69 -9.46
C LEU A 81 -2.57 -5.47 -10.95
N ASP A 82 -1.78 -6.08 -11.80
CA ASP A 82 -2.06 -6.18 -13.24
C ASP A 82 -2.88 -7.44 -13.56
N GLU A 83 -3.14 -7.67 -14.84
CA GLU A 83 -3.88 -8.82 -15.37
C GLU A 83 -3.22 -10.18 -15.07
N ASN A 84 -1.92 -10.19 -14.74
CA ASN A 84 -1.16 -11.37 -14.36
C ASN A 84 -1.01 -11.51 -12.83
N HIS A 85 -1.85 -10.83 -12.03
CA HIS A 85 -1.76 -10.81 -10.57
C HIS A 85 -0.42 -10.27 -10.02
N ARG A 86 0.24 -9.37 -10.76
CA ARG A 86 1.52 -8.82 -10.34
C ARG A 86 1.39 -7.37 -9.90
N PRO A 87 1.84 -7.01 -8.68
CA PRO A 87 1.91 -5.62 -8.25
C PRO A 87 3.10 -4.94 -8.93
N ARG A 88 2.83 -4.19 -10.00
CA ARG A 88 3.87 -3.46 -10.75
C ARG A 88 3.76 -1.95 -10.65
N LYS A 89 2.71 -1.42 -10.02
CA LYS A 89 2.46 0.02 -9.90
C LYS A 89 2.18 0.40 -8.46
N ILE A 90 2.84 1.46 -8.01
CA ILE A 90 2.55 2.11 -6.73
C ILE A 90 1.75 3.37 -7.00
N TYR A 91 0.62 3.49 -6.35
CA TYR A 91 -0.23 4.67 -6.38
C TYR A 91 -0.26 5.37 -5.02
N ARG A 92 -0.55 6.66 -5.06
CA ARG A 92 -0.90 7.48 -3.91
C ARG A 92 -2.33 7.95 -4.05
N HIS A 93 -3.18 7.57 -3.09
CA HIS A 93 -4.57 7.97 -3.00
C HIS A 93 -4.74 9.04 -1.92
N LYS A 94 -5.41 10.14 -2.23
CA LYS A 94 -5.78 11.15 -1.25
C LYS A 94 -7.11 10.75 -0.59
N LEU A 95 -7.13 10.65 0.73
CA LEU A 95 -8.33 10.24 1.46
C LEU A 95 -9.52 11.17 1.17
N GLY A 96 -10.68 10.56 0.90
CA GLY A 96 -11.91 11.25 0.57
C GLY A 96 -12.03 11.74 -0.87
N THR A 97 -11.10 11.37 -1.76
CA THR A 97 -11.20 11.70 -3.21
C THR A 97 -11.58 10.46 -4.03
N ARG A 98 -11.73 10.62 -5.33
CA ARG A 98 -12.03 9.49 -6.22
C ARG A 98 -10.75 8.73 -6.57
N VAL A 99 -10.81 7.41 -6.65
CA VAL A 99 -9.70 6.55 -7.08
C VAL A 99 -9.18 6.91 -8.49
N SER A 100 -10.05 7.47 -9.34
CA SER A 100 -9.62 7.96 -10.67
C SER A 100 -8.68 9.17 -10.63
N GLU A 101 -8.54 9.82 -9.47
CA GLU A 101 -7.66 10.95 -9.23
C GLU A 101 -6.30 10.52 -8.63
N ASP A 102 -6.11 9.23 -8.43
CA ASP A 102 -4.92 8.69 -7.80
C ASP A 102 -3.66 8.94 -8.62
N GLN A 103 -2.62 9.32 -7.93
CA GLN A 103 -1.33 9.60 -8.54
C GLN A 103 -0.49 8.35 -8.67
N LEU A 104 -0.09 8.00 -9.89
CA LEU A 104 0.94 6.99 -10.12
C LEU A 104 2.29 7.53 -9.62
N ILE A 105 2.90 6.84 -8.67
CA ILE A 105 4.19 7.19 -8.06
C ILE A 105 5.33 6.42 -8.73
N PHE A 106 5.11 5.13 -8.99
CA PHE A 106 6.14 4.27 -9.57
C PHE A 106 5.51 3.19 -10.44
N GLU A 107 6.20 2.84 -11.52
CA GLU A 107 5.83 1.71 -12.37
C GLU A 107 7.06 0.90 -12.75
N GLU A 108 7.07 -0.37 -12.39
CA GLU A 108 8.05 -1.35 -12.85
C GLU A 108 7.71 -1.81 -14.27
N LYS A 109 8.67 -1.67 -15.17
CA LYS A 109 8.49 -2.02 -16.59
C LYS A 109 8.75 -3.50 -16.90
N SER A 110 9.53 -4.17 -16.06
CA SER A 110 9.82 -5.59 -16.22
C SER A 110 8.69 -6.43 -15.68
N GLU A 111 8.18 -7.36 -16.48
CA GLU A 111 7.15 -8.32 -16.06
C GLU A 111 7.65 -9.35 -15.05
N ALA A 112 8.96 -9.51 -14.92
CA ALA A 112 9.57 -10.43 -13.97
C ALA A 112 9.58 -9.88 -12.53
N PHE A 113 9.41 -8.56 -12.35
CA PHE A 113 9.56 -7.88 -11.07
C PHE A 113 8.22 -7.47 -10.50
N THR A 114 8.14 -7.45 -9.18
CA THR A 114 7.01 -6.91 -8.41
C THR A 114 7.47 -5.74 -7.55
N VAL A 115 6.56 -4.88 -7.15
CA VAL A 115 6.86 -3.71 -6.34
C VAL A 115 6.06 -3.67 -5.05
N GLY A 116 6.70 -3.18 -4.01
CA GLY A 116 6.08 -2.85 -2.73
C GLY A 116 6.59 -1.51 -2.23
N ILE A 117 5.87 -0.91 -1.30
CA ILE A 117 6.26 0.33 -0.64
C ILE A 117 6.23 0.14 0.88
N SER A 118 7.17 0.76 1.58
CA SER A 118 7.24 0.75 3.03
C SER A 118 7.81 2.07 3.55
N LEU A 119 7.54 2.38 4.81
CA LEU A 119 8.14 3.49 5.52
C LEU A 119 9.46 3.06 6.17
N SER A 120 10.43 3.97 6.25
CA SER A 120 11.68 3.75 7.01
C SER A 120 11.41 3.71 8.51
N SER A 121 12.29 3.04 9.28
CA SER A 121 12.15 2.91 10.74
C SER A 121 12.27 4.24 11.50
N ASP A 122 12.80 5.29 10.88
CA ASP A 122 12.90 6.63 11.43
C ASP A 122 11.86 7.61 10.85
N ASP A 123 10.87 7.09 10.13
CA ASP A 123 9.77 7.85 9.53
C ASP A 123 10.19 9.00 8.60
N LYS A 124 11.39 8.93 8.01
CA LYS A 124 11.92 10.00 7.13
C LYS A 124 11.74 9.74 5.65
N TYR A 125 11.65 8.48 5.27
CA TYR A 125 11.62 8.07 3.87
C TYR A 125 10.59 7.00 3.59
N PHE A 126 9.98 7.07 2.42
CA PHE A 126 9.34 5.90 1.81
C PHE A 126 10.34 5.19 0.92
N PHE A 127 10.39 3.87 1.04
CA PHE A 127 11.17 3.00 0.18
C PHE A 127 10.27 2.21 -0.75
N ILE A 128 10.64 2.15 -2.03
CA ILE A 128 10.01 1.25 -2.99
C ILE A 128 11.00 0.14 -3.30
N ASN A 129 10.61 -1.09 -3.03
CA ASN A 129 11.34 -2.28 -3.43
C ASN A 129 10.79 -2.80 -4.74
N SER A 130 11.64 -2.95 -5.75
CA SER A 130 11.34 -3.66 -6.99
C SER A 130 12.20 -4.91 -7.05
N SER A 131 11.57 -6.09 -7.05
CA SER A 131 12.33 -7.35 -6.98
C SER A 131 11.65 -8.50 -7.69
N ASP A 132 12.46 -9.46 -8.13
CA ASP A 132 12.08 -10.84 -8.35
C ASP A 132 12.62 -11.71 -7.19
N HIS A 133 12.68 -13.03 -7.36
CA HIS A 133 13.14 -13.95 -6.31
C HIS A 133 14.65 -13.93 -6.04
N ASN A 134 15.47 -13.31 -6.88
CA ASN A 134 16.93 -13.30 -6.72
C ASN A 134 17.61 -11.96 -7.02
N THR A 135 16.87 -10.93 -7.39
CA THR A 135 17.40 -9.63 -7.78
C THR A 135 16.49 -8.53 -7.23
N SER A 136 17.09 -7.48 -6.67
CA SER A 136 16.31 -6.32 -6.19
C SER A 136 16.91 -4.99 -6.64
N GLU A 137 16.05 -3.97 -6.64
CA GLU A 137 16.36 -2.57 -6.86
C GLU A 137 15.54 -1.73 -5.92
N GLN A 138 16.14 -0.74 -5.27
CA GLN A 138 15.47 0.06 -4.26
C GLN A 138 15.44 1.52 -4.68
N TYR A 139 14.30 2.15 -4.43
CA TYR A 139 14.09 3.58 -4.62
C TYR A 139 13.62 4.22 -3.31
N TYR A 140 13.77 5.51 -3.19
CA TYR A 140 13.30 6.27 -2.04
C TYR A 140 12.79 7.64 -2.42
N PHE A 141 11.94 8.20 -1.57
CA PHE A 141 11.59 9.62 -1.55
C PHE A 141 11.33 10.07 -0.10
N ASN A 142 11.49 11.37 0.16
CA ASN A 142 11.27 11.91 1.49
C ASN A 142 9.78 11.98 1.81
N VAL A 143 9.39 11.68 3.05
CA VAL A 143 7.97 11.71 3.50
C VAL A 143 7.32 13.08 3.36
N SER A 144 8.10 14.16 3.39
CA SER A 144 7.64 15.55 3.24
C SER A 144 7.42 15.98 1.78
N GLU A 145 7.79 15.15 0.79
CA GLU A 145 7.65 15.50 -0.62
C GLU A 145 6.18 15.57 -1.03
N LYS A 146 5.68 16.77 -1.34
CA LYS A 146 4.29 16.97 -1.82
C LYS A 146 4.02 16.31 -3.16
N LYS A 147 5.05 16.18 -3.99
CA LYS A 147 5.04 15.48 -5.28
C LYS A 147 6.15 14.44 -5.27
N PRO A 148 5.90 13.24 -4.72
CA PRO A 148 6.91 12.20 -4.61
C PRO A 148 7.53 11.87 -5.96
N LEU A 149 8.85 11.91 -6.01
CA LEU A 149 9.64 11.50 -7.16
C LEU A 149 10.68 10.46 -6.70
N PRO A 150 10.39 9.17 -6.87
CA PRO A 150 11.29 8.11 -6.41
C PRO A 150 12.69 8.23 -7.03
N LYS A 151 13.71 8.22 -6.18
CA LYS A 151 15.12 8.27 -6.55
C LYS A 151 15.74 6.89 -6.41
N LEU A 152 16.42 6.42 -7.45
CA LEU A 152 17.15 5.16 -7.42
C LEU A 152 18.29 5.23 -6.41
N ILE A 153 18.42 4.19 -5.57
CA ILE A 153 19.55 4.04 -4.65
C ILE A 153 20.70 3.34 -5.35
N GLN A 154 20.49 2.12 -5.80
CA GLN A 154 21.48 1.33 -6.51
C GLN A 154 20.81 0.55 -7.64
N LYS A 155 21.36 0.65 -8.83
CA LYS A 155 20.88 -0.12 -9.98
C LYS A 155 20.98 -1.62 -9.73
N ARG A 156 19.93 -2.36 -10.09
CA ARG A 156 19.89 -3.82 -9.95
C ARG A 156 21.05 -4.52 -10.64
N GLN A 157 21.56 -5.55 -9.99
CA GLN A 157 22.54 -6.48 -10.54
C GLN A 157 21.95 -7.88 -10.48
N LYS A 158 21.97 -8.60 -11.59
CA LYS A 158 21.37 -9.94 -11.64
C LYS A 158 21.98 -10.87 -10.58
N GLY A 159 21.10 -11.50 -9.80
CA GLY A 159 21.50 -12.41 -8.72
C GLY A 159 21.90 -11.69 -7.42
N VAL A 160 21.65 -10.39 -7.29
CA VAL A 160 21.93 -9.62 -6.08
C VAL A 160 20.61 -9.13 -5.47
N LEU A 161 20.37 -9.58 -4.25
CA LEU A 161 19.29 -9.08 -3.38
C LEU A 161 19.91 -8.14 -2.34
N TYR A 162 19.28 -6.99 -2.13
CA TYR A 162 19.60 -6.10 -1.03
C TYR A 162 18.33 -5.41 -0.51
N SER A 163 18.34 -5.07 0.75
CA SER A 163 17.32 -4.25 1.40
C SER A 163 17.97 -3.05 2.07
N ILE A 164 17.21 -2.00 2.26
CA ILE A 164 17.65 -0.77 2.90
C ILE A 164 16.69 -0.38 4.01
N ASN A 165 17.21 0.34 4.96
CA ASN A 165 16.43 1.04 5.95
C ASN A 165 17.15 2.34 6.34
N SER A 166 16.44 3.27 6.94
CA SER A 166 16.99 4.47 7.56
C SER A 166 16.72 4.42 9.06
N TRP A 167 17.73 4.76 9.83
CA TRP A 167 17.67 4.80 11.28
C TRP A 167 18.37 6.07 11.78
N ASP A 168 17.75 6.74 12.77
CA ASP A 168 18.36 7.90 13.40
C ASP A 168 19.68 7.55 14.12
N ASN A 169 20.72 8.33 13.82
CA ASN A 169 21.94 8.40 14.62
C ASN A 169 21.91 9.61 15.53
#